data_aac6920aa84b67fc8503d775f7fa8fdb
#
_entry.id   aac6920aa84b67fc8503d775f7fa8fdb
#
_cell.length_a   1.000
_cell.length_b   1.000
_cell.length_c   1.000
_cell.angle_alpha   90.00
_cell.angle_beta   90.00
_cell.angle_gamma   90.00
#
_symmetry.space_group_name_H-M   'P 1'
#
loop_
_entity.id
_entity.type
_entity.pdbx_description
1 polymer ?
#
loop_
_entity_poly.entity_id
_entity_poly.type
_entity_poly.pdbx_seq_one_letter_code
_entity_poly.pdbx_strand_id
1 'polypeptide(L)'
;FFAAGVGAYHVAMFHLFTHAFFKALLFLGSGSVIHAFKDEQDIRNMGGVRKKLPYTYIFMLIGTLALTGFPFLSGFYSKDAIIEFAYLRNSSLGNYAATIGILTAFLTSIYSWRLFFKTFHGSYNNKKIPINQTHESPIIMLAPLFFLSIGAIFAGYFFKETFIGHHSNDFWNGSIFFLNEIKHSSIPLWFLLLTPILVVLSIPISYYYFISNTNILEEFKKTNSPLYNFLLNKWFIDELYDVLFVNPSKKIGSFFWKQGDQGFIDRFGPDGISKLIKKLSNKAGLFQTGFIYDYAFAMLIGLTILLTYLILN
;
A
#
# COMPACT_ATOMS: atom_id res chain seq x y z
N PHE A 1 9.54 -11.35 4.77
CA PHE A 1 10.74 -11.53 3.91
C PHE A 1 12.03 -11.62 4.72
N PHE A 2 12.29 -10.70 5.68
CA PHE A 2 13.51 -10.76 6.50
C PHE A 2 13.66 -12.11 7.24
N ALA A 3 12.62 -12.57 7.94
CA ALA A 3 12.62 -13.85 8.63
C ALA A 3 12.81 -15.05 7.66
N ALA A 4 12.17 -15.00 6.50
CA ALA A 4 12.38 -16.00 5.44
C ALA A 4 13.81 -15.97 4.89
N GLY A 5 14.38 -14.77 4.71
CA GLY A 5 15.77 -14.59 4.26
C GLY A 5 16.81 -15.17 5.21
N VAL A 6 16.56 -15.13 6.53
CA VAL A 6 17.40 -15.80 7.53
C VAL A 6 17.06 -17.29 7.71
N GLY A 7 16.09 -17.82 6.92
CA GLY A 7 15.69 -19.24 6.95
C GLY A 7 14.82 -19.64 8.13
N ALA A 8 14.23 -18.68 8.83
CA ALA A 8 13.31 -18.90 9.94
C ALA A 8 11.85 -18.89 9.44
N TYR A 9 11.46 -19.86 8.59
CA TYR A 9 10.17 -19.87 7.92
C TYR A 9 8.97 -19.94 8.88
N HIS A 10 9.07 -20.78 9.92
CA HIS A 10 8.06 -20.90 10.97
C HIS A 10 7.88 -19.57 11.74
N VAL A 11 8.98 -18.86 12.03
CA VAL A 11 8.93 -17.54 12.66
C VAL A 11 8.33 -16.50 11.71
N ALA A 12 8.64 -16.58 10.40
CA ALA A 12 8.06 -15.72 9.39
C ALA A 12 6.52 -15.86 9.34
N MET A 13 6.03 -17.09 9.38
CA MET A 13 4.58 -17.38 9.39
C MET A 13 3.94 -16.93 10.71
N PHE A 14 4.60 -17.15 11.84
CA PHE A 14 4.13 -16.64 13.12
C PHE A 14 4.02 -15.11 13.15
N HIS A 15 5.05 -14.44 12.62
CA HIS A 15 5.00 -12.99 12.51
C HIS A 15 3.91 -12.50 11.54
N LEU A 16 3.72 -13.19 10.42
CA LEU A 16 2.62 -12.88 9.48
C LEU A 16 1.26 -12.98 10.16
N PHE A 17 1.04 -14.03 10.95
CA PHE A 17 -0.19 -14.25 11.72
C PHE A 17 -0.44 -13.13 12.74
N THR A 18 0.54 -12.84 13.61
CA THR A 18 0.41 -11.77 14.60
C THR A 18 0.30 -10.38 13.96
N HIS A 19 1.07 -10.16 12.88
CA HIS A 19 1.08 -8.93 12.10
C HIS A 19 -0.31 -8.60 11.51
N ALA A 20 -1.05 -9.60 11.08
CA ALA A 20 -2.40 -9.40 10.54
C ALA A 20 -3.30 -8.65 11.52
N PHE A 21 -3.27 -9.01 12.81
CA PHE A 21 -4.10 -8.37 13.83
C PHE A 21 -3.71 -6.90 14.07
N PHE A 22 -2.47 -6.64 14.45
CA PHE A 22 -2.10 -5.27 14.82
C PHE A 22 -1.97 -4.34 13.61
N LYS A 23 -1.66 -4.87 12.42
CA LYS A 23 -1.61 -4.05 11.21
C LYS A 23 -3.00 -3.65 10.74
N ALA A 24 -3.92 -4.61 10.67
CA ALA A 24 -5.31 -4.30 10.36
C ALA A 24 -5.91 -3.34 11.39
N LEU A 25 -5.63 -3.53 12.69
CA LEU A 25 -6.05 -2.63 13.75
C LEU A 25 -5.58 -1.19 13.52
N LEU A 26 -4.31 -0.99 13.18
CA LEU A 26 -3.75 0.34 12.94
C LEU A 26 -4.31 0.99 11.68
N PHE A 27 -4.47 0.22 10.59
CA PHE A 27 -5.02 0.77 9.34
C PHE A 27 -6.49 1.14 9.47
N LEU A 28 -7.31 0.26 10.02
CA LEU A 28 -8.73 0.57 10.26
C LEU A 28 -8.90 1.67 11.32
N GLY A 29 -8.04 1.68 12.35
CA GLY A 29 -8.01 2.76 13.33
C GLY A 29 -7.61 4.11 12.73
N SER A 30 -6.67 4.13 11.78
CA SER A 30 -6.36 5.33 11.01
C SER A 30 -7.55 5.79 10.16
N GLY A 31 -8.29 4.84 9.56
CA GLY A 31 -9.54 5.14 8.87
C GLY A 31 -10.59 5.78 9.79
N SER A 32 -10.70 5.31 11.03
CA SER A 32 -11.57 5.93 12.06
C SER A 32 -11.16 7.37 12.37
N VAL A 33 -9.86 7.65 12.50
CA VAL A 33 -9.35 9.02 12.69
C VAL A 33 -9.65 9.90 11.48
N ILE A 34 -9.36 9.43 10.27
CA ILE A 34 -9.61 10.15 9.01
C ILE A 34 -11.08 10.48 8.86
N HIS A 35 -11.98 9.55 9.19
CA HIS A 35 -13.42 9.77 9.20
C HIS A 35 -13.82 10.90 10.16
N ALA A 36 -13.28 10.91 11.39
CA ALA A 36 -13.54 11.95 12.37
C ALA A 36 -13.04 13.33 11.93
N PHE A 37 -12.02 13.38 11.07
CA PHE A 37 -11.45 14.59 10.48
C PHE A 37 -11.95 14.89 9.05
N LYS A 38 -13.10 14.31 8.63
CA LYS A 38 -13.72 14.55 7.31
C LYS A 38 -12.71 14.45 6.16
N ASP A 39 -12.04 13.30 6.09
CA ASP A 39 -11.04 12.91 5.07
C ASP A 39 -9.68 13.65 5.14
N GLU A 40 -9.38 14.36 6.23
CA GLU A 40 -8.02 14.86 6.45
C GLU A 40 -7.07 13.69 6.79
N GLN A 41 -5.97 13.58 6.04
CA GLN A 41 -4.97 12.52 6.20
C GLN A 41 -3.63 13.02 6.74
N ASP A 42 -3.39 14.33 6.70
CA ASP A 42 -2.13 14.90 7.15
C ASP A 42 -2.11 15.08 8.67
N ILE A 43 -1.25 14.33 9.35
CA ILE A 43 -1.08 14.41 10.81
C ILE A 43 -0.60 15.78 11.30
N ARG A 44 -0.10 16.64 10.40
CA ARG A 44 0.27 18.04 10.75
C ARG A 44 -0.96 18.91 11.01
N ASN A 45 -2.09 18.51 10.43
CA ASN A 45 -3.39 19.17 10.60
C ASN A 45 -4.26 18.48 11.67
N MET A 46 -3.70 17.56 12.45
CA MET A 46 -4.37 16.86 13.53
C MET A 46 -3.82 17.31 14.88
N GLY A 47 -4.23 16.68 15.96
CA GLY A 47 -3.72 16.90 17.31
C GLY A 47 -4.83 17.02 18.36
N GLY A 48 -4.51 16.67 19.61
CA GLY A 48 -5.35 16.93 20.77
C GLY A 48 -6.71 16.24 20.86
N VAL A 49 -6.99 15.23 20.00
CA VAL A 49 -8.33 14.60 19.90
C VAL A 49 -8.55 13.41 20.84
N ARG A 50 -7.62 13.10 21.74
CA ARG A 50 -7.72 11.98 22.66
C ARG A 50 -9.07 11.91 23.40
N LYS A 51 -9.59 13.05 23.85
CA LYS A 51 -10.87 13.14 24.59
C LYS A 51 -12.10 13.00 23.68
N LYS A 52 -11.96 13.28 22.39
CA LYS A 52 -13.03 13.22 21.40
C LYS A 52 -13.16 11.85 20.75
N LEU A 53 -12.07 11.09 20.70
CA LEU A 53 -11.96 9.77 20.10
C LEU A 53 -11.43 8.73 21.13
N PRO A 54 -12.11 8.50 22.27
CA PRO A 54 -11.56 7.69 23.35
C PRO A 54 -11.39 6.22 22.97
N TYR A 55 -12.31 5.62 22.24
CA TYR A 55 -12.21 4.22 21.82
C TYR A 55 -11.17 4.04 20.71
N THR A 56 -11.20 4.89 19.69
CA THR A 56 -10.18 4.89 18.61
C THR A 56 -8.79 5.12 19.21
N TYR A 57 -8.64 6.01 20.19
CA TYR A 57 -7.39 6.22 20.90
C TYR A 57 -6.84 4.94 21.55
N ILE A 58 -7.69 4.19 22.28
CA ILE A 58 -7.29 2.95 22.95
C ILE A 58 -6.89 1.90 21.92
N PHE A 59 -7.65 1.72 20.85
CA PHE A 59 -7.34 0.76 19.79
C PHE A 59 -6.05 1.10 19.06
N MET A 60 -5.83 2.37 18.75
CA MET A 60 -4.58 2.83 18.14
C MET A 60 -3.39 2.70 19.10
N LEU A 61 -3.60 2.89 20.40
CA LEU A 61 -2.57 2.65 21.43
C LEU A 61 -2.16 1.18 21.47
N ILE A 62 -3.14 0.27 21.54
CA ILE A 62 -2.88 -1.19 21.54
C ILE A 62 -2.16 -1.60 20.26
N GLY A 63 -2.63 -1.15 19.10
CA GLY A 63 -1.99 -1.45 17.82
C GLY A 63 -0.57 -0.92 17.72
N THR A 64 -0.31 0.29 18.23
CA THR A 64 1.03 0.91 18.26
C THR A 64 1.97 0.15 19.19
N LEU A 65 1.52 -0.20 20.40
CA LEU A 65 2.29 -1.01 21.33
C LEU A 65 2.61 -2.39 20.75
N ALA A 66 1.64 -3.05 20.13
CA ALA A 66 1.86 -4.35 19.48
C ALA A 66 2.81 -4.25 18.29
N LEU A 67 2.65 -3.25 17.41
CA LEU A 67 3.54 -3.02 16.26
C LEU A 67 4.99 -2.77 16.68
N THR A 68 5.18 -1.96 17.72
CA THR A 68 6.53 -1.62 18.19
C THR A 68 7.26 -2.79 18.86
N GLY A 69 6.53 -3.82 19.29
CA GLY A 69 7.07 -4.96 20.03
C GLY A 69 7.19 -4.66 21.52
N PHE A 70 6.25 -3.89 22.07
CA PHE A 70 6.20 -3.65 23.50
C PHE A 70 6.00 -4.98 24.26
N PRO A 71 6.72 -5.23 25.38
CA PRO A 71 6.65 -6.49 26.10
C PRO A 71 5.25 -7.00 26.36
N PHE A 72 5.05 -8.30 26.27
CA PHE A 72 3.82 -9.06 26.52
C PHE A 72 2.71 -8.92 25.45
N LEU A 73 2.90 -8.13 24.40
CA LEU A 73 1.96 -8.03 23.28
C LEU A 73 2.36 -8.93 22.11
N SER A 74 1.44 -9.19 21.19
CA SER A 74 1.64 -10.17 20.10
C SER A 74 2.89 -9.89 19.25
N GLY A 75 3.17 -8.61 18.97
CA GLY A 75 4.34 -8.21 18.19
C GLY A 75 5.68 -8.48 18.88
N PHE A 76 5.73 -8.42 20.21
CA PHE A 76 6.93 -8.76 20.99
C PHE A 76 7.37 -10.20 20.73
N TYR A 77 6.46 -11.17 20.90
CA TYR A 77 6.78 -12.59 20.73
C TYR A 77 7.24 -12.95 19.31
N SER A 78 6.69 -12.30 18.30
CA SER A 78 7.02 -12.64 16.91
C SER A 78 8.18 -11.84 16.33
N LYS A 79 8.29 -10.54 16.66
CA LYS A 79 9.33 -9.66 16.13
C LYS A 79 10.69 -9.92 16.74
N ASP A 80 10.73 -10.11 18.05
CA ASP A 80 11.98 -10.42 18.74
C ASP A 80 12.50 -11.78 18.31
N ALA A 81 11.64 -12.79 18.15
CA ALA A 81 12.03 -14.08 17.60
C ALA A 81 12.73 -13.97 16.23
N ILE A 82 12.32 -13.06 15.34
CA ILE A 82 13.00 -12.84 14.05
C ILE A 82 14.44 -12.35 14.27
N ILE A 83 14.63 -11.40 15.17
CA ILE A 83 15.95 -10.81 15.46
C ILE A 83 16.84 -11.84 16.15
N GLU A 84 16.29 -12.61 17.08
CA GLU A 84 16.97 -13.71 17.78
C GLU A 84 17.43 -14.79 16.81
N PHE A 85 16.57 -15.23 15.87
CA PHE A 85 16.95 -16.19 14.84
C PHE A 85 18.03 -15.67 13.89
N ALA A 86 18.00 -14.39 13.55
CA ALA A 86 19.08 -13.78 12.77
C ALA A 86 20.44 -13.84 13.52
N TYR A 87 20.44 -13.54 14.82
CA TYR A 87 21.62 -13.63 15.66
C TYR A 87 22.13 -15.06 15.81
N LEU A 88 21.24 -16.04 16.02
CA LEU A 88 21.57 -17.45 16.17
C LEU A 88 22.21 -18.08 14.92
N ARG A 89 22.09 -17.45 13.76
CA ARG A 89 22.79 -17.88 12.54
C ARG A 89 24.30 -17.89 12.68
N ASN A 90 24.85 -17.18 13.68
CA ASN A 90 26.28 -17.12 14.00
C ASN A 90 27.18 -16.96 12.74
N SER A 91 26.76 -16.11 11.82
CA SER A 91 27.46 -15.77 10.58
C SER A 91 27.58 -14.25 10.45
N SER A 92 28.54 -13.79 9.65
CA SER A 92 28.69 -12.34 9.39
C SER A 92 27.39 -11.71 8.87
N LEU A 93 26.67 -12.41 7.98
CA LEU A 93 25.37 -11.96 7.46
C LEU A 93 24.28 -12.03 8.53
N GLY A 94 24.28 -13.03 9.40
CA GLY A 94 23.34 -13.15 10.52
C GLY A 94 23.51 -12.01 11.53
N ASN A 95 24.75 -11.71 11.92
CA ASN A 95 25.05 -10.60 12.82
C ASN A 95 24.70 -9.23 12.21
N TYR A 96 25.00 -9.03 10.92
CA TYR A 96 24.57 -7.84 10.18
C TYR A 96 23.04 -7.71 10.15
N ALA A 97 22.34 -8.80 9.83
CA ALA A 97 20.88 -8.83 9.81
C ALA A 97 20.29 -8.52 11.19
N ALA A 98 20.81 -9.13 12.27
CA ALA A 98 20.36 -8.86 13.62
C ALA A 98 20.55 -7.38 14.01
N THR A 99 21.71 -6.79 13.69
CA THR A 99 21.99 -5.37 13.97
C THR A 99 21.03 -4.44 13.23
N ILE A 100 20.83 -4.66 11.95
CA ILE A 100 19.85 -3.89 11.14
C ILE A 100 18.44 -4.12 11.66
N GLY A 101 18.09 -5.34 12.09
CA GLY A 101 16.81 -5.67 12.71
C GLY A 101 16.53 -4.84 13.96
N ILE A 102 17.51 -4.73 14.88
CA ILE A 102 17.41 -3.93 16.11
C ILE A 102 17.25 -2.43 15.75
N LEU A 103 18.09 -1.91 14.86
CA LEU A 103 18.00 -0.52 14.41
C LEU A 103 16.64 -0.21 13.81
N THR A 104 16.15 -1.10 12.95
CA THR A 104 14.83 -0.97 12.31
C THR A 104 13.71 -1.04 13.35
N ALA A 105 13.82 -1.89 14.37
CA ALA A 105 12.86 -1.97 15.47
C ALA A 105 12.77 -0.64 16.24
N PHE A 106 13.90 -0.04 16.56
CA PHE A 106 13.98 1.25 17.24
C PHE A 106 13.39 2.40 16.40
N LEU A 107 13.77 2.50 15.13
CA LEU A 107 13.24 3.51 14.21
C LEU A 107 11.73 3.33 13.98
N THR A 108 11.27 2.06 13.87
CA THR A 108 9.85 1.74 13.76
C THR A 108 9.09 2.25 14.99
N SER A 109 9.64 2.06 16.18
CA SER A 109 9.04 2.56 17.41
C SER A 109 8.93 4.10 17.40
N ILE A 110 9.98 4.81 17.03
CA ILE A 110 9.99 6.28 16.97
C ILE A 110 8.93 6.81 15.99
N TYR A 111 8.85 6.30 14.75
CA TYR A 111 7.89 6.83 13.80
C TYR A 111 6.45 6.47 14.16
N SER A 112 6.23 5.32 14.78
CA SER A 112 4.89 4.91 15.23
C SER A 112 4.40 5.79 16.37
N TRP A 113 5.25 6.08 17.36
CA TRP A 113 4.93 7.03 18.41
C TRP A 113 4.79 8.46 17.93
N ARG A 114 5.56 8.88 16.92
CA ARG A 114 5.35 10.17 16.26
C ARG A 114 3.94 10.28 15.67
N LEU A 115 3.47 9.25 14.95
CA LEU A 115 2.12 9.22 14.39
C LEU A 115 1.09 9.31 15.52
N PHE A 116 1.22 8.46 16.53
CA PHE A 116 0.28 8.39 17.65
C PHE A 116 0.21 9.72 18.43
N PHE A 117 1.34 10.26 18.81
CA PHE A 117 1.39 11.50 19.61
C PHE A 117 0.90 12.71 18.81
N LYS A 118 1.31 12.86 17.56
CA LYS A 118 0.85 13.99 16.74
C LYS A 118 -0.64 13.94 16.42
N THR A 119 -1.22 12.76 16.35
CA THR A 119 -2.67 12.61 16.12
C THR A 119 -3.48 12.88 17.38
N PHE A 120 -3.11 12.30 18.51
CA PHE A 120 -3.96 12.29 19.70
C PHE A 120 -3.56 13.27 20.79
N HIS A 121 -2.30 13.68 20.84
CA HIS A 121 -1.72 14.57 21.84
C HIS A 121 -1.35 15.93 21.22
N GLY A 122 -0.86 16.84 22.08
CA GLY A 122 -0.50 18.19 21.68
C GLY A 122 -1.71 19.12 21.46
N SER A 123 -1.48 20.22 20.77
CA SER A 123 -2.52 21.20 20.43
C SER A 123 -3.30 20.75 19.20
N TYR A 124 -4.58 21.12 19.17
CA TYR A 124 -5.43 20.91 17.99
C TYR A 124 -5.01 21.89 16.87
N ASN A 125 -4.65 21.38 15.70
CA ASN A 125 -4.08 22.19 14.62
C ASN A 125 -4.96 22.29 13.37
N ASN A 126 -6.13 21.65 13.34
CA ASN A 126 -6.99 21.71 12.16
C ASN A 126 -7.70 23.08 12.06
N LYS A 127 -7.39 23.81 10.98
CA LYS A 127 -8.00 25.13 10.71
C LYS A 127 -9.35 25.05 9.99
N LYS A 128 -9.64 23.90 9.34
CA LYS A 128 -10.86 23.73 8.54
C LYS A 128 -12.01 23.12 9.33
N ILE A 129 -11.69 22.25 10.29
CA ILE A 129 -12.67 21.49 11.04
C ILE A 129 -12.55 21.88 12.52
N PRO A 130 -13.56 22.53 13.10
CA PRO A 130 -13.55 22.82 14.54
C PRO A 130 -13.54 21.56 15.38
N ILE A 131 -12.82 21.56 16.51
CA ILE A 131 -12.71 20.40 17.41
C ILE A 131 -14.09 19.86 17.90
N ASN A 132 -15.09 20.73 17.96
CA ASN A 132 -16.45 20.35 18.37
C ASN A 132 -17.18 19.50 17.33
N GLN A 133 -16.72 19.49 16.08
CA GLN A 133 -17.28 18.68 15.00
C GLN A 133 -16.59 17.31 14.88
N THR A 134 -15.46 17.09 15.57
CA THR A 134 -14.83 15.77 15.64
C THR A 134 -15.59 14.92 16.65
N HIS A 135 -15.99 13.73 16.23
CA HIS A 135 -16.72 12.77 17.05
C HIS A 135 -16.19 11.36 16.81
N GLU A 136 -16.45 10.48 17.78
CA GLU A 136 -16.07 9.07 17.68
C GLU A 136 -16.78 8.40 16.48
N SER A 137 -16.14 7.41 15.91
CA SER A 137 -16.69 6.63 14.81
C SER A 137 -17.88 5.78 15.27
N PRO A 138 -18.82 5.44 14.36
CA PRO A 138 -19.97 4.61 14.69
C PRO A 138 -19.54 3.20 15.10
N ILE A 139 -20.38 2.51 15.84
CA ILE A 139 -20.11 1.18 16.42
C ILE A 139 -19.71 0.15 15.36
N ILE A 140 -20.26 0.27 14.15
CA ILE A 140 -19.96 -0.62 13.03
C ILE A 140 -18.49 -0.55 12.61
N MET A 141 -17.83 0.60 12.81
CA MET A 141 -16.38 0.76 12.58
C MET A 141 -15.56 0.33 13.80
N LEU A 142 -16.08 0.54 15.01
CA LEU A 142 -15.37 0.22 16.25
C LEU A 142 -15.37 -1.28 16.56
N ALA A 143 -16.42 -2.02 16.18
CA ALA A 143 -16.52 -3.45 16.45
C ALA A 143 -15.37 -4.29 15.86
N PRO A 144 -14.99 -4.13 14.57
CA PRO A 144 -13.79 -4.79 14.02
C PRO A 144 -12.51 -4.43 14.78
N LEU A 145 -12.34 -3.16 15.18
CA LEU A 145 -11.18 -2.71 15.95
C LEU A 145 -11.09 -3.42 17.30
N PHE A 146 -12.21 -3.63 17.96
CA PHE A 146 -12.28 -4.37 19.22
C PHE A 146 -11.79 -5.82 19.05
N PHE A 147 -12.29 -6.57 18.07
CA PHE A 147 -11.84 -7.94 17.83
C PHE A 147 -10.37 -8.03 17.45
N LEU A 148 -9.91 -7.11 16.60
CA LEU A 148 -8.49 -7.04 16.21
C LEU A 148 -7.58 -6.69 17.39
N SER A 149 -8.06 -5.86 18.32
CA SER A 149 -7.28 -5.51 19.52
C SER A 149 -7.06 -6.71 20.44
N ILE A 150 -8.05 -7.61 20.56
CA ILE A 150 -7.89 -8.87 21.30
C ILE A 150 -6.77 -9.72 20.68
N GLY A 151 -6.76 -9.88 19.35
CA GLY A 151 -5.69 -10.60 18.66
C GLY A 151 -4.34 -9.90 18.80
N ALA A 152 -4.28 -8.56 18.73
CA ALA A 152 -3.07 -7.78 18.92
C ALA A 152 -2.46 -7.93 20.32
N ILE A 153 -3.28 -8.17 21.34
CA ILE A 153 -2.82 -8.40 22.71
C ILE A 153 -2.40 -9.87 22.89
N PHE A 154 -3.27 -10.81 22.56
CA PHE A 154 -3.20 -12.19 23.04
C PHE A 154 -2.65 -13.20 22.02
N ALA A 155 -2.79 -12.98 20.71
CA ALA A 155 -2.44 -13.99 19.71
C ALA A 155 -0.96 -14.42 19.78
N GLY A 156 -0.05 -13.48 20.07
CA GLY A 156 1.37 -13.81 20.23
C GLY A 156 1.65 -14.78 21.38
N TYR A 157 1.04 -14.55 22.53
CA TYR A 157 1.20 -15.39 23.69
C TYR A 157 0.62 -16.78 23.51
N PHE A 158 -0.64 -16.87 23.07
CA PHE A 158 -1.34 -18.16 22.96
C PHE A 158 -0.77 -19.04 21.83
N PHE A 159 -0.34 -18.47 20.75
CA PHE A 159 0.09 -19.25 19.57
C PHE A 159 1.61 -19.41 19.45
N LYS A 160 2.40 -18.82 20.34
CA LYS A 160 3.86 -18.96 20.33
C LYS A 160 4.30 -20.42 20.32
N GLU A 161 3.79 -21.21 21.28
CA GLU A 161 4.18 -22.63 21.42
C GLU A 161 3.78 -23.48 20.20
N THR A 162 2.66 -23.15 19.57
CA THR A 162 2.18 -23.84 18.36
C THR A 162 3.03 -23.53 17.15
N PHE A 163 3.40 -22.26 16.94
CA PHE A 163 4.11 -21.86 15.72
C PHE A 163 5.62 -22.05 15.80
N ILE A 164 6.25 -21.71 16.96
CA ILE A 164 7.70 -21.64 17.10
C ILE A 164 8.25 -22.38 18.34
N GLY A 165 7.37 -22.88 19.23
CA GLY A 165 7.75 -23.62 20.44
C GLY A 165 7.75 -25.13 20.23
N HIS A 166 7.57 -25.87 21.35
CA HIS A 166 7.68 -27.33 21.38
C HIS A 166 6.67 -28.06 20.49
N HIS A 167 5.49 -27.49 20.23
CA HIS A 167 4.46 -28.08 19.38
C HIS A 167 4.59 -27.73 17.90
N SER A 168 5.64 -27.00 17.49
CA SER A 168 5.80 -26.50 16.13
C SER A 168 5.99 -27.62 15.09
N ASN A 169 6.72 -28.69 15.44
CA ASN A 169 6.94 -29.81 14.53
C ASN A 169 5.63 -30.56 14.22
N ASP A 170 4.79 -30.78 15.23
CA ASP A 170 3.50 -31.45 15.07
C ASP A 170 2.53 -30.57 14.28
N PHE A 171 2.50 -29.28 14.57
CA PHE A 171 1.66 -28.32 13.87
C PHE A 171 2.02 -28.20 12.40
N TRP A 172 3.30 -28.04 12.08
CA TRP A 172 3.74 -27.88 10.71
C TRP A 172 3.77 -29.18 9.91
N ASN A 173 3.88 -30.32 10.56
CA ASN A 173 3.80 -31.66 9.99
C ASN A 173 4.50 -31.79 8.60
N GLY A 174 5.71 -31.27 8.48
CA GLY A 174 6.50 -31.30 7.25
C GLY A 174 6.12 -30.28 6.18
N SER A 175 5.11 -29.42 6.40
CA SER A 175 4.70 -28.37 5.45
C SER A 175 5.70 -27.21 5.36
N ILE A 176 6.58 -27.09 6.35
CA ILE A 176 7.67 -26.08 6.37
C ILE A 176 8.99 -26.82 6.55
N PHE A 177 9.98 -26.40 5.76
CA PHE A 177 11.35 -26.90 5.91
C PHE A 177 12.02 -26.18 7.09
N PHE A 178 12.40 -26.95 8.10
CA PHE A 178 13.26 -26.45 9.16
C PHE A 178 14.72 -26.58 8.72
N LEU A 179 15.40 -25.47 8.52
CA LEU A 179 16.85 -25.49 8.35
C LEU A 179 17.48 -26.03 9.64
N ASN A 180 18.22 -27.14 9.49
CA ASN A 180 18.82 -27.94 10.54
C ASN A 180 19.07 -27.17 11.85
N GLU A 181 18.65 -27.83 12.94
CA GLU A 181 18.79 -27.45 14.35
C GLU A 181 19.78 -26.32 14.57
N ILE A 182 19.26 -25.11 14.65
CA ILE A 182 20.00 -24.06 15.33
C ILE A 182 20.09 -24.59 16.76
N LYS A 183 21.21 -25.23 17.09
CA LYS A 183 21.50 -25.61 18.47
C LYS A 183 21.15 -24.38 19.28
N HIS A 184 20.26 -24.50 20.26
CA HIS A 184 19.92 -23.46 21.21
C HIS A 184 21.17 -23.07 21.99
N SER A 185 22.13 -22.44 21.32
CA SER A 185 23.19 -21.70 21.97
C SER A 185 22.47 -20.59 22.75
N SER A 186 22.67 -20.57 24.04
CA SER A 186 22.02 -19.58 24.91
C SER A 186 22.29 -18.18 24.37
N ILE A 187 21.23 -17.53 23.92
CA ILE A 187 21.30 -16.12 23.50
C ILE A 187 21.68 -15.32 24.74
N PRO A 188 22.68 -14.44 24.69
CA PRO A 188 23.06 -13.64 25.83
C PRO A 188 21.92 -12.77 26.34
N LEU A 189 21.70 -12.68 27.63
CA LEU A 189 20.63 -11.92 28.26
C LEU A 189 20.59 -10.44 27.79
N TRP A 190 21.77 -9.83 27.62
CA TRP A 190 21.87 -8.46 27.14
C TRP A 190 21.24 -8.27 25.73
N PHE A 191 21.40 -9.28 24.89
CA PHE A 191 20.82 -9.24 23.51
C PHE A 191 19.30 -9.37 23.55
N LEU A 192 18.75 -10.27 24.35
CA LEU A 192 17.31 -10.45 24.57
C LEU A 192 16.64 -9.18 25.11
N LEU A 193 17.33 -8.46 25.99
CA LEU A 193 16.79 -7.24 26.63
C LEU A 193 16.98 -5.99 25.76
N LEU A 194 17.87 -6.00 24.80
CA LEU A 194 18.24 -4.81 24.03
C LEU A 194 17.05 -4.25 23.25
N THR A 195 16.35 -5.07 22.49
CA THR A 195 15.19 -4.63 21.69
C THR A 195 14.04 -4.12 22.56
N PRO A 196 13.58 -4.82 23.61
CA PRO A 196 12.55 -4.32 24.52
C PRO A 196 12.93 -2.99 25.19
N ILE A 197 14.16 -2.86 25.66
CA ILE A 197 14.65 -1.62 26.29
C ILE A 197 14.59 -0.45 25.30
N LEU A 198 15.09 -0.63 24.09
CA LEU A 198 15.06 0.41 23.04
C LEU A 198 13.62 0.82 22.69
N VAL A 199 12.72 -0.15 22.61
CA VAL A 199 11.28 0.09 22.33
C VAL A 199 10.66 0.93 23.45
N VAL A 200 10.88 0.56 24.71
CA VAL A 200 10.35 1.31 25.87
C VAL A 200 10.94 2.72 25.93
N LEU A 201 12.26 2.86 25.76
CA LEU A 201 12.94 4.17 25.75
C LEU A 201 12.48 5.08 24.59
N SER A 202 12.09 4.50 23.46
CA SER A 202 11.58 5.29 22.32
C SER A 202 10.32 6.08 22.65
N ILE A 203 9.51 5.64 23.63
CA ILE A 203 8.25 6.31 24.02
C ILE A 203 8.51 7.72 24.58
N PRO A 204 9.26 7.87 25.69
CA PRO A 204 9.56 9.19 26.22
C PRO A 204 10.41 10.05 25.27
N ILE A 205 11.32 9.44 24.51
CA ILE A 205 12.10 10.13 23.49
C ILE A 205 11.17 10.76 22.44
N SER A 206 10.25 9.96 21.88
CA SER A 206 9.29 10.45 20.89
C SER A 206 8.35 11.51 21.45
N TYR A 207 7.88 11.36 22.67
CA TYR A 207 7.04 12.36 23.32
C TYR A 207 7.78 13.68 23.50
N TYR A 208 9.03 13.64 23.98
CA TYR A 208 9.85 14.82 24.16
C TYR A 208 10.06 15.60 22.86
N TYR A 209 10.50 14.92 21.79
CA TYR A 209 10.82 15.59 20.53
C TYR A 209 9.58 16.03 19.73
N PHE A 210 8.49 15.27 19.78
CA PHE A 210 7.33 15.56 18.91
C PHE A 210 6.23 16.39 19.60
N ILE A 211 6.22 16.46 20.94
CA ILE A 211 5.19 17.18 21.70
C ILE A 211 5.80 18.26 22.59
N SER A 212 6.78 17.92 23.43
CA SER A 212 7.29 18.84 24.47
C SER A 212 8.24 19.90 23.90
N ASN A 213 9.17 19.52 23.03
CA ASN A 213 10.19 20.42 22.49
C ASN A 213 10.36 20.26 20.96
N THR A 214 9.43 20.78 20.22
CA THR A 214 9.43 20.71 18.74
C THR A 214 10.50 21.59 18.08
N ASN A 215 11.04 22.57 18.80
CA ASN A 215 12.03 23.53 18.27
C ASN A 215 13.33 22.82 17.84
N ILE A 216 13.75 21.80 18.59
CA ILE A 216 14.96 21.01 18.27
C ILE A 216 14.86 20.39 16.88
N LEU A 217 13.69 19.86 16.53
CA LEU A 217 13.47 19.26 15.20
C LEU A 217 13.43 20.32 14.09
N GLU A 218 12.93 21.50 14.37
CA GLU A 218 12.93 22.60 13.40
C GLU A 218 14.35 23.13 13.16
N GLU A 219 15.15 23.23 14.18
CA GLU A 219 16.58 23.59 14.07
C GLU A 219 17.36 22.53 13.29
N PHE A 220 17.16 21.25 13.63
CA PHE A 220 17.80 20.14 12.93
C PHE A 220 17.42 20.13 11.44
N LYS A 221 16.16 20.40 11.10
CA LYS A 221 15.68 20.52 9.74
C LYS A 221 16.36 21.67 8.98
N LYS A 222 16.56 22.83 9.62
CA LYS A 222 17.22 23.97 9.00
C LYS A 222 18.71 23.66 8.74
N THR A 223 19.38 23.08 9.73
CA THR A 223 20.81 22.76 9.66
C THR A 223 21.11 21.67 8.61
N ASN A 224 20.22 20.67 8.48
CA ASN A 224 20.38 19.53 7.57
C ASN A 224 19.41 19.58 6.37
N SER A 225 19.19 20.76 5.81
CA SER A 225 18.24 20.98 4.73
C SER A 225 18.39 20.02 3.54
N PRO A 226 19.59 19.69 3.01
CA PRO A 226 19.73 18.74 1.90
C PRO A 226 19.23 17.34 2.25
N LEU A 227 19.61 16.81 3.42
CA LEU A 227 19.17 15.50 3.89
C LEU A 227 17.67 15.49 4.14
N TYR A 228 17.14 16.55 4.75
CA TYR A 228 15.71 16.69 4.99
C TYR A 228 14.93 16.67 3.67
N ASN A 229 15.35 17.44 2.66
CA ASN A 229 14.68 17.49 1.37
C ASN A 229 14.79 16.17 0.62
N PHE A 230 15.91 15.46 0.70
CA PHE A 230 16.07 14.14 0.12
C PHE A 230 15.08 13.12 0.72
N LEU A 231 14.94 13.11 2.06
CA LEU A 231 14.00 12.24 2.76
C LEU A 231 12.53 12.66 2.54
N LEU A 232 12.26 13.95 2.52
CA LEU A 232 10.91 14.50 2.28
C LEU A 232 10.38 14.14 0.91
N ASN A 233 11.24 14.19 -0.11
CA ASN A 233 10.91 13.80 -1.48
C ASN A 233 11.07 12.29 -1.72
N LYS A 234 11.05 11.46 -0.66
CA LYS A 234 11.08 10.00 -0.75
C LYS A 234 12.23 9.48 -1.62
N TRP A 235 13.42 10.07 -1.44
CA TRP A 235 14.66 9.76 -2.16
C TRP A 235 14.56 10.05 -3.67
N PHE A 236 13.59 10.81 -4.11
CA PHE A 236 13.28 11.09 -5.51
C PHE A 236 13.03 9.82 -6.34
N ILE A 237 12.58 8.75 -5.68
CA ILE A 237 12.29 7.48 -6.36
C ILE A 237 11.08 7.62 -7.28
N ASP A 238 10.03 8.33 -6.83
CA ASP A 238 8.82 8.55 -7.63
C ASP A 238 9.17 9.29 -8.94
N GLU A 239 9.99 10.35 -8.87
CA GLU A 239 10.45 11.11 -10.02
C GLU A 239 11.34 10.28 -10.95
N LEU A 240 12.20 9.42 -10.37
CA LEU A 240 13.02 8.49 -11.15
C LEU A 240 12.14 7.50 -11.94
N TYR A 241 11.10 6.94 -11.31
CA TYR A 241 10.16 6.07 -11.97
C TYR A 241 9.36 6.79 -13.07
N ASP A 242 8.95 8.02 -12.81
CA ASP A 242 8.28 8.85 -13.82
C ASP A 242 9.15 9.04 -15.07
N VAL A 243 10.42 9.34 -14.90
CA VAL A 243 11.35 9.54 -16.02
C VAL A 243 11.66 8.24 -16.75
N LEU A 244 11.93 7.14 -16.03
CA LEU A 244 12.39 5.88 -16.62
C LEU A 244 11.26 5.03 -17.19
N PHE A 245 10.09 5.04 -16.57
CA PHE A 245 9.00 4.10 -16.91
C PHE A 245 7.72 4.81 -17.33
N VAL A 246 7.20 5.74 -16.53
CA VAL A 246 5.87 6.31 -16.76
C VAL A 246 5.83 7.17 -18.02
N ASN A 247 6.76 8.11 -18.15
CA ASN A 247 6.81 9.01 -19.31
C ASN A 247 7.15 8.28 -20.63
N PRO A 248 8.12 7.34 -20.68
CA PRO A 248 8.36 6.52 -21.87
C PRO A 248 7.13 5.67 -22.23
N SER A 249 6.48 5.02 -21.26
CA SER A 249 5.27 4.23 -21.51
C SER A 249 4.13 5.07 -22.08
N LYS A 250 3.90 6.27 -21.53
CA LYS A 250 2.92 7.22 -22.08
C LYS A 250 3.26 7.65 -23.52
N LYS A 251 4.54 7.88 -23.82
CA LYS A 251 4.97 8.22 -25.19
C LYS A 251 4.74 7.08 -26.17
N ILE A 252 5.11 5.86 -25.77
CA ILE A 252 4.90 4.65 -26.58
C ILE A 252 3.40 4.41 -26.80
N GLY A 253 2.60 4.47 -25.73
CA GLY A 253 1.13 4.33 -25.83
C GLY A 253 0.51 5.40 -26.72
N SER A 254 0.93 6.65 -26.60
CA SER A 254 0.48 7.74 -27.47
C SER A 254 0.89 7.53 -28.93
N PHE A 255 2.06 6.96 -29.18
CA PHE A 255 2.50 6.60 -30.52
C PHE A 255 1.60 5.52 -31.14
N PHE A 256 1.36 4.41 -30.44
CA PHE A 256 0.48 3.34 -30.92
C PHE A 256 -0.96 3.83 -31.13
N TRP A 257 -1.48 4.61 -30.20
CA TRP A 257 -2.81 5.18 -30.33
C TRP A 257 -2.94 6.10 -31.54
N LYS A 258 -2.02 7.08 -31.71
CA LYS A 258 -2.12 8.06 -32.79
C LYS A 258 -1.74 7.49 -34.16
N GLN A 259 -0.67 6.70 -34.25
CA GLN A 259 -0.19 6.16 -35.53
C GLN A 259 -0.83 4.81 -35.85
N GLY A 260 -0.97 3.93 -34.85
CA GLY A 260 -1.58 2.62 -35.04
C GLY A 260 -3.12 2.73 -35.15
N ASP A 261 -3.78 3.08 -34.08
CA ASP A 261 -5.24 3.05 -34.04
C ASP A 261 -5.85 4.13 -34.95
N GLN A 262 -5.62 5.40 -34.68
CA GLN A 262 -6.21 6.50 -35.44
C GLN A 262 -5.64 6.62 -36.86
N GLY A 263 -4.29 6.51 -36.98
CA GLY A 263 -3.61 6.73 -38.27
C GLY A 263 -3.79 5.60 -39.27
N PHE A 264 -3.83 4.36 -38.80
CA PHE A 264 -3.93 3.18 -39.66
C PHE A 264 -5.27 2.47 -39.53
N ILE A 265 -5.64 1.97 -38.37
CA ILE A 265 -6.83 1.13 -38.18
C ILE A 265 -8.11 1.93 -38.48
N ASP A 266 -8.33 3.06 -37.82
CA ASP A 266 -9.53 3.87 -38.02
C ASP A 266 -9.58 4.47 -39.42
N ARG A 267 -8.46 5.01 -39.89
CA ARG A 267 -8.38 5.68 -41.19
C ARG A 267 -8.66 4.76 -42.35
N PHE A 268 -8.16 3.52 -42.33
CA PHE A 268 -8.36 2.56 -43.43
C PHE A 268 -9.53 1.60 -43.18
N GLY A 269 -9.88 1.37 -41.90
CA GLY A 269 -11.01 0.55 -41.49
C GLY A 269 -12.32 1.36 -41.46
N PRO A 270 -12.88 1.60 -40.25
CA PRO A 270 -14.25 2.15 -40.13
C PRO A 270 -14.42 3.49 -40.84
N ASP A 271 -13.53 4.44 -40.64
CA ASP A 271 -13.62 5.79 -41.22
C ASP A 271 -13.34 5.80 -42.71
N GLY A 272 -12.36 5.01 -43.15
CA GLY A 272 -12.02 4.89 -44.56
C GLY A 272 -13.14 4.26 -45.38
N ILE A 273 -13.68 3.15 -44.88
CA ILE A 273 -14.83 2.48 -45.53
C ILE A 273 -16.05 3.40 -45.54
N SER A 274 -16.36 4.05 -44.44
CA SER A 274 -17.47 5.00 -44.33
C SER A 274 -17.34 6.15 -45.36
N LYS A 275 -16.13 6.75 -45.46
CA LYS A 275 -15.86 7.79 -46.48
C LYS A 275 -15.99 7.27 -47.92
N LEU A 276 -15.51 6.05 -48.18
CA LEU A 276 -15.62 5.42 -49.47
C LEU A 276 -17.09 5.19 -49.82
N ILE A 277 -17.88 4.61 -48.94
CA ILE A 277 -19.32 4.37 -49.14
C ILE A 277 -20.03 5.70 -49.36
N LYS A 278 -19.77 6.73 -48.58
CA LYS A 278 -20.32 8.06 -48.75
C LYS A 278 -19.98 8.67 -50.13
N LYS A 279 -18.73 8.52 -50.61
CA LYS A 279 -18.30 8.97 -51.92
C LYS A 279 -19.01 8.21 -53.05
N LEU A 280 -19.15 6.89 -52.89
CA LEU A 280 -19.87 6.06 -53.87
C LEU A 280 -21.37 6.39 -53.88
N SER A 281 -21.99 6.55 -52.69
CA SER A 281 -23.40 6.95 -52.57
C SER A 281 -23.67 8.31 -53.22
N ASN A 282 -22.81 9.30 -52.98
CA ASN A 282 -22.96 10.61 -53.64
C ASN A 282 -22.85 10.51 -55.16
N LYS A 283 -21.94 9.66 -55.70
CA LYS A 283 -21.86 9.42 -57.12
C LYS A 283 -23.09 8.68 -57.68
N ALA A 284 -23.56 7.67 -56.96
CA ALA A 284 -24.78 6.93 -57.33
C ALA A 284 -26.01 7.83 -57.31
N GLY A 285 -26.08 8.77 -56.33
CA GLY A 285 -27.17 9.76 -56.31
C GLY A 285 -27.25 10.65 -57.56
N LEU A 286 -26.14 10.85 -58.26
CA LEU A 286 -26.15 11.61 -59.51
C LEU A 286 -26.88 10.89 -60.68
N PHE A 287 -27.05 9.57 -60.57
CA PHE A 287 -27.89 8.83 -61.54
C PHE A 287 -29.38 9.09 -61.36
N GLN A 288 -29.77 9.61 -60.21
CA GLN A 288 -31.14 10.05 -59.96
C GLN A 288 -31.33 11.50 -60.45
N THR A 289 -31.48 11.68 -61.80
CA THR A 289 -31.60 13.01 -62.40
C THR A 289 -32.96 13.65 -62.17
N GLY A 290 -33.96 12.86 -61.74
CA GLY A 290 -35.33 13.32 -61.57
C GLY A 290 -36.13 13.46 -62.93
N PHE A 291 -35.47 13.25 -64.06
CA PHE A 291 -36.11 13.32 -65.37
C PHE A 291 -36.56 11.93 -65.83
N ILE A 292 -37.84 11.79 -66.15
CA ILE A 292 -38.46 10.54 -66.56
C ILE A 292 -37.80 9.93 -67.83
N TYR A 293 -37.29 10.78 -68.69
CA TYR A 293 -36.63 10.38 -69.96
C TYR A 293 -35.32 9.58 -69.69
N ASP A 294 -34.55 9.96 -68.72
CA ASP A 294 -33.30 9.29 -68.40
C ASP A 294 -33.55 7.87 -67.85
N TYR A 295 -34.60 7.71 -67.04
CA TYR A 295 -35.00 6.40 -66.54
C TYR A 295 -35.58 5.50 -67.61
N ALA A 296 -36.47 6.07 -68.55
CA ALA A 296 -37.00 5.35 -69.66
C ALA A 296 -35.89 4.89 -70.64
N PHE A 297 -34.92 5.74 -70.91
CA PHE A 297 -33.74 5.40 -71.71
C PHE A 297 -32.88 4.31 -71.10
N ALA A 298 -32.62 4.38 -69.84
CA ALA A 298 -31.86 3.36 -69.09
C ALA A 298 -32.61 2.00 -69.11
N MET A 299 -33.90 1.99 -68.90
CA MET A 299 -34.74 0.77 -69.02
C MET A 299 -34.74 0.18 -70.43
N LEU A 300 -34.81 1.01 -71.49
CA LEU A 300 -34.68 0.56 -72.85
C LEU A 300 -33.35 -0.09 -73.20
N ILE A 301 -32.24 0.51 -72.71
CA ILE A 301 -30.90 -0.09 -72.85
C ILE A 301 -30.86 -1.42 -72.13
N GLY A 302 -31.32 -1.49 -70.88
CA GLY A 302 -31.32 -2.73 -70.06
C GLY A 302 -32.12 -3.84 -70.74
N LEU A 303 -33.32 -3.50 -71.30
CA LEU A 303 -34.15 -4.42 -72.04
C LEU A 303 -33.48 -4.92 -73.32
N THR A 304 -32.82 -4.02 -74.06
CA THR A 304 -32.07 -4.36 -75.24
C THR A 304 -30.93 -5.32 -74.99
N ILE A 305 -30.15 -5.05 -73.94
CA ILE A 305 -29.06 -5.93 -73.52
C ILE A 305 -29.58 -7.30 -73.08
N LEU A 306 -30.68 -7.36 -72.32
CA LEU A 306 -31.31 -8.61 -71.89
C LEU A 306 -31.82 -9.44 -73.09
N LEU A 307 -32.51 -8.79 -74.02
CA LEU A 307 -33.03 -9.46 -75.23
C LEU A 307 -31.86 -9.96 -76.08
N THR A 308 -30.83 -9.17 -76.30
CA THR A 308 -29.63 -9.58 -77.04
C THR A 308 -28.99 -10.79 -76.43
N TYR A 309 -28.83 -10.79 -75.09
CA TYR A 309 -28.28 -11.93 -74.35
C TYR A 309 -29.14 -13.20 -74.54
N LEU A 310 -30.48 -13.08 -74.44
CA LEU A 310 -31.41 -14.21 -74.65
C LEU A 310 -31.43 -14.76 -76.05
N ILE A 311 -31.15 -13.93 -77.05
CA ILE A 311 -31.15 -14.35 -78.47
C ILE A 311 -29.84 -15.00 -78.90
N LEU A 312 -28.72 -14.59 -78.25
CA LEU A 312 -27.37 -15.09 -78.55
C LEU A 312 -27.00 -16.35 -77.75
N ASN A 313 -27.74 -16.68 -76.69
CA ASN A 313 -27.65 -17.92 -75.93
C ASN A 313 -28.88 -18.78 -76.09
#